data_a253a612de0322dd65898862fbd85911
#
_entry.id   a253a612de0322dd65898862fbd85911
#
_cell.length_a   1.000
_cell.length_b   1.000
_cell.length_c   1.000
_cell.angle_alpha   90.00
_cell.angle_beta   90.00
_cell.angle_gamma   90.00
#
_symmetry.space_group_name_H-M   'P 1'
#
loop_
_entity.id
_entity.type
_entity.pdbx_description
1 polymer ?
#
loop_
_entity_poly.entity_id
_entity_poly.type
_entity_poly.pdbx_seq_one_letter_code
_entity_poly.pdbx_strand_id
1 'polypeptide(L)'
;MDVCKTSKKGTTGGLSLLKEDRPLVYVASPFSGDVERNVMNARRYCRFAAESGAVPLAPHLLLPQFISEKTEREAAMLMNKTFLDRCDELWMFGDRITDGMAWEWVRARELDIPIRYFTDGCGEITEGNK
;
A
#
# COMPACT_ATOMS: atom_id res chain seq x y z
N MET A 1 -7.07 1.83 24.83
CA MET A 1 -6.98 0.90 23.81
C MET A 1 -6.67 -0.47 24.24
N ASP A 2 -7.51 -0.93 25.05
CA ASP A 2 -7.33 -2.27 25.56
C ASP A 2 -7.56 -3.33 24.54
N VAL A 3 -8.23 -2.96 23.48
CA VAL A 3 -8.51 -3.91 22.42
C VAL A 3 -7.26 -4.57 21.90
N CYS A 4 -6.23 -3.79 21.72
CA CYS A 4 -5.00 -4.34 21.16
C CYS A 4 -4.34 -5.31 22.10
N LYS A 5 -4.49 -5.11 23.38
CA LYS A 5 -3.85 -6.00 24.31
C LYS A 5 -4.52 -7.34 24.40
N THR A 6 -5.81 -7.34 24.30
CA THR A 6 -6.52 -8.58 24.45
C THR A 6 -6.38 -9.47 23.26
N SER A 7 -6.07 -8.90 22.12
CA SER A 7 -6.03 -9.71 20.91
C SER A 7 -4.75 -10.47 20.73
N LYS A 8 -3.78 -10.27 21.55
CA LYS A 8 -2.51 -10.88 21.32
C LYS A 8 -2.48 -12.38 21.46
N LYS A 9 -3.30 -12.90 22.31
CA LYS A 9 -3.25 -14.30 22.49
C LYS A 9 -3.99 -15.03 21.48
N GLY A 10 -3.44 -16.06 20.97
CA GLY A 10 -4.14 -16.91 20.06
C GLY A 10 -4.44 -16.31 18.73
N THR A 11 -3.83 -15.25 18.38
CA THR A 11 -4.06 -14.70 17.08
C THR A 11 -3.19 -15.37 16.10
N THR A 12 -3.46 -16.60 15.84
CA THR A 12 -2.69 -17.32 14.87
C THR A 12 -3.12 -16.89 13.51
N GLY A 13 -2.20 -16.67 12.63
CA GLY A 13 -2.50 -16.26 11.28
C GLY A 13 -3.03 -14.86 11.18
N GLY A 14 -3.15 -14.19 12.31
CA GLY A 14 -3.61 -12.84 12.30
C GLY A 14 -2.47 -11.86 12.37
N LEU A 15 -2.80 -10.66 12.82
CA LEU A 15 -1.82 -9.61 12.92
C LEU A 15 -1.03 -9.77 14.20
N SER A 16 0.26 -9.54 14.13
CA SER A 16 1.07 -9.58 15.32
C SER A 16 0.77 -8.35 16.14
N LEU A 17 1.25 -8.36 17.37
CA LEU A 17 1.05 -7.22 18.22
C LEU A 17 1.71 -6.02 17.62
N LEU A 18 1.07 -4.89 17.78
CA LEU A 18 1.61 -3.66 17.26
C LEU A 18 2.84 -3.24 18.01
N LYS A 19 3.81 -2.78 17.28
CA LYS A 19 4.97 -2.15 17.82
C LYS A 19 4.88 -0.69 17.48
N GLU A 20 5.38 0.14 18.36
CA GLU A 20 5.23 1.57 18.15
C GLU A 20 6.01 2.08 16.96
N ASP A 21 7.05 1.38 16.58
CA ASP A 21 7.89 1.82 15.47
C ASP A 21 7.64 1.09 14.18
N ARG A 22 6.42 0.59 14.01
CA ARG A 22 6.06 -0.03 12.74
C ARG A 22 6.15 0.98 11.61
N PRO A 23 6.69 0.58 10.47
CA PRO A 23 6.76 1.51 9.34
C PRO A 23 5.40 1.76 8.73
N LEU A 24 5.19 2.97 8.29
CA LEU A 24 4.00 3.33 7.52
C LEU A 24 4.34 3.10 6.07
N VAL A 25 3.61 2.22 5.42
CA VAL A 25 3.93 1.76 4.08
C VAL A 25 2.85 2.17 3.09
N TYR A 26 3.25 2.82 2.01
CA TYR A 26 2.33 3.18 0.93
C TYR A 26 2.20 1.95 0.03
N VAL A 27 0.99 1.42 -0.09
CA VAL A 27 0.73 0.25 -0.91
C VAL A 27 0.24 0.71 -2.27
N ALA A 28 1.02 0.44 -3.31
CA ALA A 28 0.69 0.83 -4.67
C ALA A 28 0.37 -0.41 -5.49
N SER A 29 -0.73 -0.34 -6.23
CA SER A 29 -1.14 -1.42 -7.12
C SER A 29 -2.14 -0.87 -8.12
N PRO A 30 -2.47 -1.61 -9.18
CA PRO A 30 -3.41 -1.10 -10.18
C PRO A 30 -4.78 -0.82 -9.58
N PHE A 31 -5.42 0.22 -10.08
CA PHE A 31 -6.78 0.55 -9.68
C PHE A 31 -7.73 0.56 -10.88
N SER A 32 -7.43 1.37 -11.89
CA SER A 32 -8.32 1.50 -13.03
C SER A 32 -8.31 0.24 -13.90
N GLY A 33 -9.32 0.11 -14.73
CA GLY A 33 -9.52 -1.08 -15.53
C GLY A 33 -10.57 -1.93 -14.86
N ASP A 34 -10.21 -3.12 -14.42
CA ASP A 34 -11.13 -3.99 -13.67
C ASP A 34 -11.09 -3.55 -12.21
N VAL A 35 -11.85 -2.49 -11.92
CA VAL A 35 -11.79 -1.85 -10.62
C VAL A 35 -12.13 -2.82 -9.48
N GLU A 36 -13.17 -3.61 -9.71
CA GLU A 36 -13.61 -4.53 -8.65
C GLU A 36 -12.52 -5.53 -8.28
N ARG A 37 -11.90 -6.11 -9.28
CA ARG A 37 -10.83 -7.07 -9.03
C ARG A 37 -9.61 -6.35 -8.42
N ASN A 38 -9.31 -5.16 -8.91
CA ASN A 38 -8.16 -4.41 -8.40
C ASN A 38 -8.35 -4.02 -6.95
N VAL A 39 -9.58 -3.70 -6.55
CA VAL A 39 -9.87 -3.38 -5.16
C VAL A 39 -9.67 -4.61 -4.28
N MET A 40 -10.16 -5.77 -4.75
CA MET A 40 -9.99 -7.00 -3.99
C MET A 40 -8.52 -7.34 -3.83
N ASN A 41 -7.74 -7.15 -4.89
CA ASN A 41 -6.32 -7.42 -4.83
C ASN A 41 -5.63 -6.45 -3.86
N ALA A 42 -6.00 -5.18 -3.90
CA ALA A 42 -5.38 -4.20 -3.02
C ALA A 42 -5.67 -4.52 -1.56
N ARG A 43 -6.86 -5.00 -1.26
CA ARG A 43 -7.18 -5.42 0.10
C ARG A 43 -6.28 -6.55 0.54
N ARG A 44 -6.03 -7.47 -0.35
CA ARG A 44 -5.17 -8.63 -0.08
C ARG A 44 -3.73 -8.18 0.16
N TYR A 45 -3.26 -7.23 -0.64
CA TYR A 45 -1.90 -6.71 -0.47
C TYR A 45 -1.77 -5.99 0.87
N CYS A 46 -2.78 -5.22 1.25
CA CYS A 46 -2.73 -4.53 2.53
C CYS A 46 -2.73 -5.51 3.69
N ARG A 47 -3.51 -6.58 3.58
CA ARG A 47 -3.52 -7.58 4.64
C ARG A 47 -2.14 -8.22 4.77
N PHE A 48 -1.52 -8.53 3.64
CA PHE A 48 -0.18 -9.08 3.65
C PHE A 48 0.80 -8.11 4.32
N ALA A 49 0.72 -6.83 3.98
CA ALA A 49 1.63 -5.85 4.56
C ALA A 49 1.44 -5.77 6.07
N ALA A 50 0.20 -5.79 6.51
CA ALA A 50 -0.10 -5.72 7.94
C ALA A 50 0.45 -6.94 8.66
N GLU A 51 0.31 -8.11 8.05
CA GLU A 51 0.83 -9.34 8.66
C GLU A 51 2.35 -9.36 8.65
N SER A 52 2.97 -8.58 7.77
CA SER A 52 4.41 -8.47 7.71
C SER A 52 4.96 -7.47 8.71
N GLY A 53 4.10 -6.83 9.49
CA GLY A 53 4.53 -5.90 10.52
C GLY A 53 4.50 -4.44 10.11
N ALA A 54 3.89 -4.11 8.97
CA ALA A 54 3.80 -2.74 8.51
C ALA A 54 2.41 -2.17 8.80
N VAL A 55 2.29 -0.86 8.69
CA VAL A 55 0.99 -0.20 8.72
C VAL A 55 0.70 0.20 7.29
N PRO A 56 -0.22 -0.50 6.61
CA PRO A 56 -0.45 -0.25 5.19
C PRO A 56 -1.38 0.95 4.97
N LEU A 57 -1.06 1.73 3.95
CA LEU A 57 -1.88 2.84 3.51
C LEU A 57 -2.04 2.72 2.02
N ALA A 58 -3.25 2.42 1.57
CA ALA A 58 -3.54 2.29 0.15
C ALA A 58 -4.56 3.35 -0.23
N PRO A 59 -4.10 4.51 -0.73
CA PRO A 59 -5.04 5.60 -1.05
C PRO A 59 -6.08 5.21 -2.07
N HIS A 60 -5.76 4.28 -2.98
CA HIS A 60 -6.73 3.88 -3.98
C HIS A 60 -7.85 3.00 -3.39
N LEU A 61 -7.76 2.63 -2.13
CA LEU A 61 -8.88 2.02 -1.43
C LEU A 61 -9.68 3.06 -0.66
N LEU A 62 -9.07 4.19 -0.40
CA LEU A 62 -9.67 5.22 0.43
C LEU A 62 -10.34 6.32 -0.38
N LEU A 63 -9.57 6.96 -1.25
CA LEU A 63 -10.04 8.15 -1.94
C LEU A 63 -11.25 7.95 -2.83
N PRO A 64 -11.36 6.84 -3.56
CA PRO A 64 -12.53 6.67 -4.44
C PRO A 64 -13.86 6.66 -3.72
N GLN A 65 -13.84 6.50 -2.42
CA GLN A 65 -15.08 6.52 -1.66
C GLN A 65 -15.66 7.92 -1.54
N PHE A 66 -14.86 8.95 -1.79
CA PHE A 66 -15.37 10.32 -1.69
C PHE A 66 -14.73 11.29 -2.69
N ILE A 67 -13.85 10.80 -3.54
CA ILE A 67 -13.20 11.61 -4.58
C ILE A 67 -13.49 10.97 -5.92
N SER A 68 -13.86 11.77 -6.91
CA SER A 68 -14.12 11.26 -8.25
C SER A 68 -12.82 11.22 -9.06
N GLU A 69 -12.47 10.03 -9.54
CA GLU A 69 -11.28 9.89 -10.39
C GLU A 69 -11.42 10.63 -11.70
N LYS A 70 -12.66 10.82 -12.15
CA LYS A 70 -12.86 11.44 -13.45
C LYS A 70 -12.79 12.96 -13.41
N THR A 71 -13.33 13.56 -12.36
CA THR A 71 -13.44 15.01 -12.32
C THR A 71 -12.53 15.67 -11.31
N GLU A 72 -11.94 14.87 -10.42
CA GLU A 72 -11.12 15.43 -9.35
C GLU A 72 -9.75 14.79 -9.29
N ARG A 73 -9.24 14.40 -10.46
CA ARG A 73 -7.96 13.69 -10.51
C ARG A 73 -6.80 14.48 -9.92
N GLU A 74 -6.78 15.79 -10.16
CA GLU A 74 -5.68 16.59 -9.63
C GLU A 74 -5.70 16.62 -8.11
N ALA A 75 -6.89 16.71 -7.53
CA ALA A 75 -7.01 16.69 -6.08
C ALA A 75 -6.56 15.35 -5.53
N ALA A 76 -6.96 14.26 -6.20
CA ALA A 76 -6.55 12.93 -5.76
C ALA A 76 -5.04 12.77 -5.81
N MET A 77 -4.42 13.26 -6.87
CA MET A 77 -2.97 13.14 -7.00
C MET A 77 -2.24 13.94 -5.93
N LEU A 78 -2.77 15.11 -5.59
CA LEU A 78 -2.17 15.92 -4.55
C LEU A 78 -2.29 15.22 -3.20
N MET A 79 -3.42 14.58 -2.94
CA MET A 79 -3.60 13.83 -1.71
C MET A 79 -2.66 12.63 -1.67
N ASN A 80 -2.51 11.93 -2.78
CA ASN A 80 -1.59 10.81 -2.85
C ASN A 80 -0.16 11.25 -2.59
N LYS A 81 0.19 12.42 -3.09
CA LYS A 81 1.52 12.96 -2.86
C LYS A 81 1.74 13.20 -1.37
N THR A 82 0.74 13.77 -0.70
CA THR A 82 0.84 14.02 0.73
C THR A 82 0.99 12.72 1.51
N PHE A 83 0.20 11.71 1.14
CA PHE A 83 0.32 10.42 1.80
C PHE A 83 1.71 9.83 1.61
N LEU A 84 2.20 9.85 0.38
CA LEU A 84 3.49 9.25 0.09
C LEU A 84 4.62 10.00 0.79
N ASP A 85 4.51 11.33 0.83
CA ASP A 85 5.52 12.14 1.50
C ASP A 85 5.65 11.78 2.98
N ARG A 86 4.64 11.19 3.56
CA ARG A 86 4.66 10.86 4.97
C ARG A 86 4.88 9.39 5.25
N CYS A 87 4.99 8.58 4.21
CA CYS A 87 5.23 7.16 4.40
C CYS A 87 6.71 6.88 4.53
N ASP A 88 7.03 5.79 5.20
CA ASP A 88 8.40 5.36 5.37
C ASP A 88 8.90 4.55 4.19
N GLU A 89 8.02 3.84 3.51
CA GLU A 89 8.38 2.98 2.40
C GLU A 89 7.27 2.93 1.38
N LEU A 90 7.64 2.58 0.15
CA LEU A 90 6.66 2.33 -0.91
C LEU A 90 6.75 0.85 -1.28
N TRP A 91 5.63 0.16 -1.22
CA TRP A 91 5.56 -1.26 -1.62
C TRP A 91 4.67 -1.34 -2.86
N MET A 92 5.24 -1.85 -3.95
CA MET A 92 4.55 -1.94 -5.24
C MET A 92 4.20 -3.39 -5.52
N PHE A 93 2.92 -3.63 -5.82
CA PHE A 93 2.41 -4.98 -6.00
C PHE A 93 1.86 -5.20 -7.39
N GLY A 94 1.96 -6.43 -7.86
CA GLY A 94 1.39 -6.82 -9.14
C GLY A 94 2.44 -6.95 -10.19
N ASP A 95 2.03 -7.47 -11.36
CA ASP A 95 2.97 -7.70 -12.44
C ASP A 95 2.93 -6.64 -13.52
N ARG A 96 2.23 -5.55 -13.32
CA ARG A 96 2.29 -4.44 -14.27
C ARG A 96 2.33 -3.13 -13.51
N ILE A 97 2.92 -2.13 -14.15
CA ILE A 97 3.04 -0.81 -13.57
C ILE A 97 2.11 0.12 -14.33
N THR A 98 1.14 0.68 -13.63
CA THR A 98 0.24 1.66 -14.25
C THR A 98 0.90 3.03 -14.24
N ASP A 99 0.27 3.97 -14.95
CA ASP A 99 0.80 5.33 -14.96
C ASP A 99 0.84 5.93 -13.55
N GLY A 100 -0.20 5.65 -12.76
CA GLY A 100 -0.22 6.14 -11.40
C GLY A 100 0.89 5.55 -10.55
N MET A 101 1.13 4.26 -10.73
CA MET A 101 2.20 3.60 -9.99
C MET A 101 3.56 4.13 -10.41
N ALA A 102 3.73 4.44 -11.69
CA ALA A 102 4.99 5.00 -12.16
C ALA A 102 5.23 6.37 -11.53
N TRP A 103 4.18 7.16 -11.39
CA TRP A 103 4.29 8.46 -10.75
C TRP A 103 4.69 8.30 -9.27
N GLU A 104 4.09 7.34 -8.59
CA GLU A 104 4.41 7.07 -7.20
C GLU A 104 5.86 6.63 -7.06
N TRP A 105 6.31 5.80 -7.99
CA TRP A 105 7.68 5.32 -7.98
C TRP A 105 8.67 6.49 -8.13
N VAL A 106 8.39 7.39 -9.06
CA VAL A 106 9.25 8.55 -9.26
C VAL A 106 9.29 9.40 -8.00
N ARG A 107 8.12 9.62 -7.40
CA ARG A 107 8.08 10.45 -6.20
C ARG A 107 8.84 9.81 -5.05
N ALA A 108 8.72 8.50 -4.90
CA ALA A 108 9.45 7.81 -3.84
C ALA A 108 10.96 7.92 -4.05
N ARG A 109 11.38 7.88 -5.31
CA ARG A 109 12.80 8.05 -5.61
C ARG A 109 13.26 9.46 -5.26
N GLU A 110 12.42 10.45 -5.52
CA GLU A 110 12.74 11.82 -5.15
C GLU A 110 12.88 11.99 -3.65
N LEU A 111 12.04 11.26 -2.91
CA LEU A 111 12.05 11.33 -1.45
C LEU A 111 13.12 10.44 -0.83
N ASP A 112 13.73 9.61 -1.65
CA ASP A 112 14.77 8.69 -1.20
C ASP A 112 14.25 7.72 -0.13
N ILE A 113 13.01 7.27 -0.28
CA ILE A 113 12.48 6.25 0.62
C ILE A 113 12.62 4.89 -0.04
N PRO A 114 12.76 3.83 0.74
CA PRO A 114 12.90 2.48 0.19
C PRO A 114 11.69 2.06 -0.62
N ILE A 115 11.94 1.37 -1.72
CA ILE A 115 10.88 0.83 -2.56
C ILE A 115 11.05 -0.68 -2.60
N ARG A 116 9.98 -1.40 -2.32
CA ARG A 116 9.99 -2.85 -2.39
C ARG A 116 8.96 -3.31 -3.40
N TYR A 117 9.25 -4.41 -4.06
CA TYR A 117 8.42 -4.91 -5.15
C TYR A 117 7.92 -6.31 -4.82
N PHE A 118 6.64 -6.55 -5.13
CA PHE A 118 6.00 -7.82 -4.82
C PHE A 118 5.19 -8.28 -6.02
N THR A 119 5.17 -9.60 -6.23
CA THR A 119 4.32 -10.17 -7.26
C THR A 119 2.87 -10.10 -6.81
N ASP A 120 1.97 -10.48 -7.72
CA ASP A 120 0.55 -10.55 -7.39
C ASP A 120 0.30 -11.50 -6.23
N GLY A 121 1.11 -12.52 -6.07
CA GLY A 121 0.97 -13.45 -4.95
C GLY A 121 1.71 -13.03 -3.70
N CYS A 122 2.15 -11.77 -3.66
CA CYS A 122 2.84 -11.20 -2.51
C CYS A 122 4.22 -11.78 -2.25
N GLY A 123 4.84 -12.35 -3.28
CA GLY A 123 6.22 -12.77 -3.16
C GLY A 123 7.13 -11.60 -3.46
N GLU A 124 8.08 -11.35 -2.59
CA GLU A 124 8.95 -10.21 -2.79
C GLU A 124 9.92 -10.45 -3.94
N ILE A 125 10.08 -9.46 -4.80
CA ILE A 125 10.99 -9.52 -5.92
C ILE A 125 12.27 -8.82 -5.51
N THR A 126 13.35 -9.57 -5.40
CA THR A 126 14.62 -8.99 -5.02
C THR A 126 15.31 -8.46 -6.26
N GLU A 127 16.34 -7.69 -6.03
CA GLU A 127 17.07 -7.09 -7.12
C GLU A 127 17.57 -8.09 -8.14
N GLY A 128 18.01 -9.23 -7.69
CA GLY A 128 18.51 -10.23 -8.58
C GLY A 128 17.46 -10.86 -9.48
N ASN A 129 16.21 -10.63 -9.17
CA ASN A 129 15.12 -11.23 -9.94
C ASN A 129 14.48 -10.29 -10.95
N LYS A 130 15.03 -9.14 -11.12
CA LYS A 130 14.44 -8.19 -12.06
C LYS A 130 14.72 -8.46 -13.48
#